data_71d0a2325c13b24bec997c14a8568fae
#
_entry.id   71d0a2325c13b24bec997c14a8568fae
#
_cell.length_a   1.000
_cell.length_b   1.000
_cell.length_c   1.000
_cell.angle_alpha   90.00
_cell.angle_beta   90.00
_cell.angle_gamma   90.00
#
_symmetry.space_group_name_H-M   'P 1'
#
loop_
_entity.id
_entity.type
_entity.pdbx_description
1 polymer ?
#
loop_
_entity_poly.entity_id
_entity_poly.type
_entity_poly.pdbx_seq_one_letter_code
_entity_poly.pdbx_strand_id
1 'polypeptide(L)'
;MKILKIILALFISLSVTAQAETVMNLSYLDIPIQKIGRFMELHEQVTNMQLGEKRTLQGQWVTSHYYGSGPSVVVQDNYMNANDAINDDPWVHFREKWQAASEDEREDIGAMVSEYQSFWNGHTDEMRRIDWQNDHIFNEDSDFSGNFILVIGKYNTSGNQGDMGQAYHDWVTVPAVESGVAMFGNHSYHLTGSGSDVMVANGYKSMHEFATSLENATSGPAEARQKFWSLVEGDHEDQIYIHQGHIENGKFVRANSN
;
A
#
# COMPACT_ATOMS: atom_id res chain seq x y z
N MET A 1 9.61 -51.63 15.74
CA MET A 1 9.97 -50.19 15.79
C MET A 1 10.08 -49.48 14.44
N LYS A 2 9.44 -49.95 13.37
CA LYS A 2 9.45 -49.32 12.03
C LYS A 2 8.08 -48.77 11.58
N ILE A 3 7.01 -49.09 12.28
CA ILE A 3 5.63 -48.70 11.90
C ILE A 3 5.23 -47.31 12.48
N LEU A 4 5.92 -46.84 13.53
CA LEU A 4 5.55 -45.59 14.21
C LEU A 4 6.10 -44.31 13.51
N LYS A 5 7.01 -44.47 12.51
CA LYS A 5 7.57 -43.34 11.77
C LYS A 5 6.77 -42.94 10.50
N ILE A 6 5.84 -43.78 10.05
CA ILE A 6 5.04 -43.53 8.85
C ILE A 6 3.77 -42.73 9.17
N ILE A 7 3.27 -42.78 10.40
CA ILE A 7 2.05 -42.05 10.80
C ILE A 7 2.33 -40.56 11.08
N LEU A 8 3.57 -40.16 11.41
CA LEU A 8 3.94 -38.76 11.67
C LEU A 8 4.20 -37.96 10.40
N ALA A 9 4.43 -38.62 9.27
CA ALA A 9 4.67 -37.95 7.98
C ALA A 9 3.37 -37.64 7.22
N LEU A 10 2.22 -38.19 7.62
CA LEU A 10 0.94 -38.00 6.96
C LEU A 10 0.10 -36.83 7.55
N PHE A 11 0.52 -36.27 8.68
CA PHE A 11 -0.18 -35.14 9.31
C PHE A 11 0.42 -33.76 9.01
N ILE A 12 1.53 -33.68 8.25
CA ILE A 12 2.19 -32.40 7.90
C ILE A 12 1.74 -31.86 6.52
N SER A 13 0.90 -32.58 5.78
CA SER A 13 0.56 -32.24 4.40
C SER A 13 -0.86 -31.71 4.17
N LEU A 14 -1.54 -31.19 5.19
CA LEU A 14 -2.91 -30.65 5.05
C LEU A 14 -3.11 -29.30 5.77
N SER A 15 -2.07 -28.50 5.90
CA SER A 15 -2.27 -27.07 6.01
C SER A 15 -2.13 -26.46 4.60
N VAL A 16 -3.11 -26.70 3.75
CA VAL A 16 -3.49 -25.73 2.74
C VAL A 16 -4.06 -24.58 3.56
N THR A 17 -3.20 -23.72 4.05
CA THR A 17 -3.61 -22.37 4.44
C THR A 17 -4.20 -21.78 3.16
N ALA A 18 -5.52 -21.72 3.09
CA ALA A 18 -6.16 -20.81 2.15
C ALA A 18 -5.52 -19.46 2.45
N GLN A 19 -4.68 -19.01 1.54
CA GLN A 19 -3.93 -17.77 1.70
C GLN A 19 -4.97 -16.67 1.67
N ALA A 20 -5.14 -15.99 2.79
CA ALA A 20 -6.12 -14.94 2.91
C ALA A 20 -5.68 -13.83 1.94
N GLU A 21 -6.54 -13.53 0.97
CA GLU A 21 -6.34 -12.37 0.09
C GLU A 21 -6.27 -11.12 0.94
N THR A 22 -5.10 -10.51 1.00
CA THR A 22 -4.88 -9.26 1.73
C THR A 22 -5.66 -8.13 1.05
N VAL A 23 -6.21 -7.26 1.85
CA VAL A 23 -6.96 -6.10 1.37
C VAL A 23 -6.21 -4.83 1.71
N MET A 24 -6.11 -3.94 0.74
CA MET A 24 -5.67 -2.56 0.91
C MET A 24 -6.89 -1.64 0.88
N ASN A 25 -7.02 -0.76 1.86
CA ASN A 25 -7.91 0.39 1.79
C ASN A 25 -7.07 1.63 1.45
N LEU A 26 -7.42 2.32 0.38
CA LEU A 26 -6.76 3.53 -0.08
C LEU A 26 -7.68 4.71 0.19
N SER A 27 -7.25 5.61 1.06
CA SER A 27 -7.96 6.87 1.33
C SER A 27 -7.26 8.00 0.56
N TYR A 28 -8.00 8.65 -0.30
CA TYR A 28 -7.55 9.72 -1.19
C TYR A 28 -7.93 11.08 -0.62
N LEU A 29 -6.94 11.91 -0.30
CA LEU A 29 -7.13 13.22 0.31
C LEU A 29 -6.63 14.35 -0.59
N ASP A 30 -7.40 15.43 -0.65
CA ASP A 30 -7.02 16.66 -1.34
C ASP A 30 -6.57 17.72 -0.34
N ILE A 31 -5.29 17.64 0.03
CA ILE A 31 -4.65 18.53 0.99
C ILE A 31 -3.84 19.59 0.23
N PRO A 32 -4.04 20.89 0.51
CA PRO A 32 -3.19 21.94 -0.08
C PRO A 32 -1.70 21.67 0.19
N ILE A 33 -0.86 21.80 -0.84
CA ILE A 33 0.56 21.39 -0.79
C ILE A 33 1.32 21.99 0.41
N GLN A 34 1.03 23.25 0.75
CA GLN A 34 1.64 23.93 1.91
C GLN A 34 1.20 23.37 3.27
N LYS A 35 0.18 22.52 3.30
CA LYS A 35 -0.34 21.89 4.53
C LYS A 35 0.04 20.42 4.67
N ILE A 36 0.66 19.80 3.65
CA ILE A 36 1.02 18.38 3.68
C ILE A 36 1.99 18.09 4.84
N GLY A 37 2.99 18.95 5.07
CA GLY A 37 3.91 18.80 6.21
C GLY A 37 3.17 18.78 7.56
N ARG A 38 2.20 19.70 7.75
CA ARG A 38 1.38 19.74 8.97
C ARG A 38 0.48 18.51 9.10
N PHE A 39 -0.13 18.06 8.00
CA PHE A 39 -0.88 16.82 7.99
C PHE A 39 -0.01 15.64 8.44
N MET A 40 1.21 15.50 7.92
CA MET A 40 2.12 14.40 8.27
C MET A 40 2.53 14.41 9.75
N GLU A 41 2.74 15.60 10.34
CA GLU A 41 2.99 15.73 11.79
C GLU A 41 1.81 15.23 12.63
N LEU A 42 0.61 15.64 12.26
CA LEU A 42 -0.61 15.23 12.96
C LEU A 42 -0.93 13.75 12.71
N HIS A 43 -0.72 13.27 11.49
CA HIS A 43 -0.93 11.88 11.13
C HIS A 43 -0.05 10.95 11.96
N GLU A 44 1.24 11.27 12.10
CA GLU A 44 2.15 10.51 12.97
C GLU A 44 1.66 10.47 14.43
N GLN A 45 1.28 11.61 14.99
CA GLN A 45 0.82 11.70 16.39
C GLN A 45 -0.48 10.92 16.59
N VAL A 46 -1.48 11.17 15.76
CA VAL A 46 -2.81 10.54 15.88
C VAL A 46 -2.73 9.04 15.61
N THR A 47 -2.03 8.62 14.54
CA THR A 47 -1.85 7.20 14.25
C THR A 47 -1.15 6.48 15.38
N ASN A 48 -0.08 7.05 15.95
CA ASN A 48 0.60 6.44 17.11
C ASN A 48 -0.27 6.37 18.37
N MET A 49 -1.30 7.20 18.49
CA MET A 49 -2.32 7.04 19.54
C MET A 49 -3.36 5.95 19.20
N GLN A 50 -3.58 5.66 17.94
CA GLN A 50 -4.54 4.68 17.45
C GLN A 50 -3.99 3.25 17.44
N LEU A 51 -2.67 3.08 17.30
CA LEU A 51 -2.03 1.77 17.23
C LEU A 51 -2.10 0.98 18.52
N GLY A 52 -2.28 -0.35 18.41
CA GLY A 52 -2.30 -1.30 19.52
C GLY A 52 -2.97 -2.64 19.13
N GLU A 53 -2.97 -3.58 20.08
CA GLU A 53 -3.36 -4.98 19.86
C GLU A 53 -4.83 -5.21 19.45
N LYS A 54 -5.71 -4.23 19.70
CA LYS A 54 -7.13 -4.35 19.33
C LYS A 54 -7.41 -3.96 17.88
N ARG A 55 -6.43 -3.41 17.17
CA ARG A 55 -6.52 -3.08 15.75
C ARG A 55 -6.27 -4.33 14.90
N THR A 56 -7.00 -4.44 13.81
CA THR A 56 -6.75 -5.45 12.76
C THR A 56 -5.81 -4.95 11.68
N LEU A 57 -5.43 -3.68 11.71
CA LEU A 57 -4.47 -3.05 10.81
C LEU A 57 -3.11 -3.76 10.86
N GLN A 58 -2.62 -4.22 9.71
CA GLN A 58 -1.34 -4.91 9.56
C GLN A 58 -0.20 -3.98 9.17
N GLY A 59 -0.50 -2.90 8.49
CA GLY A 59 0.46 -1.91 8.05
C GLY A 59 -0.21 -0.70 7.45
N GLN A 60 0.49 0.42 7.43
CA GLN A 60 0.01 1.65 6.82
C GLN A 60 1.17 2.33 6.09
N TRP A 61 0.87 2.90 4.92
CA TRP A 61 1.79 3.69 4.12
C TRP A 61 1.14 5.02 3.78
N VAL A 62 1.92 6.09 3.78
CA VAL A 62 1.45 7.40 3.36
C VAL A 62 2.34 7.92 2.25
N THR A 63 1.72 8.36 1.18
CA THR A 63 2.41 8.95 0.03
C THR A 63 1.82 10.30 -0.33
N SER A 64 2.65 11.21 -0.86
CA SER A 64 2.20 12.49 -1.38
C SER A 64 2.46 12.60 -2.88
N HIS A 65 1.53 13.26 -3.57
CA HIS A 65 1.58 13.44 -5.02
C HIS A 65 2.82 14.25 -5.45
N TYR A 66 3.45 13.78 -6.52
CA TYR A 66 4.61 14.45 -7.12
C TYR A 66 4.37 14.83 -8.58
N TYR A 67 3.82 13.92 -9.40
CA TYR A 67 3.63 14.15 -10.83
C TYR A 67 2.45 13.34 -11.40
N GLY A 68 1.84 13.84 -12.47
CA GLY A 68 0.66 13.22 -13.11
C GLY A 68 -0.65 13.77 -12.55
N SER A 69 -1.72 12.99 -12.65
CA SER A 69 -3.03 13.27 -12.04
C SER A 69 -3.13 12.59 -10.66
N GLY A 70 -4.12 12.96 -9.86
CA GLY A 70 -4.46 12.24 -8.65
C GLY A 70 -4.54 13.09 -7.39
N PRO A 71 -4.94 12.50 -6.26
CA PRO A 71 -5.07 13.16 -4.97
C PRO A 71 -3.71 13.60 -4.43
N SER A 72 -3.71 14.65 -3.61
CA SER A 72 -2.46 15.20 -3.05
C SER A 72 -1.78 14.28 -2.04
N VAL A 73 -2.56 13.46 -1.33
CA VAL A 73 -2.08 12.46 -0.36
C VAL A 73 -2.90 11.18 -0.50
N VAL A 74 -2.22 10.04 -0.40
CA VAL A 74 -2.84 8.73 -0.30
C VAL A 74 -2.40 8.08 1.01
N VAL A 75 -3.36 7.66 1.81
CA VAL A 75 -3.15 6.81 2.97
C VAL A 75 -3.59 5.39 2.59
N GLN A 76 -2.67 4.45 2.66
CA GLN A 76 -2.91 3.04 2.38
C GLN A 76 -2.88 2.25 3.67
N ASP A 77 -3.99 1.63 4.02
CA ASP A 77 -4.14 0.71 5.15
C ASP A 77 -4.21 -0.73 4.65
N ASN A 78 -3.40 -1.62 5.21
CA ASN A 78 -3.36 -3.03 4.84
C ASN A 78 -4.01 -3.90 5.91
N TYR A 79 -4.81 -4.87 5.48
CA TYR A 79 -5.54 -5.80 6.34
C TYR A 79 -5.42 -7.23 5.82
N MET A 80 -5.56 -8.22 6.71
CA MET A 80 -5.51 -9.63 6.33
C MET A 80 -6.66 -10.05 5.41
N ASN A 81 -7.82 -9.37 5.48
CA ASN A 81 -9.00 -9.63 4.67
C ASN A 81 -10.00 -8.47 4.76
N ALA A 82 -11.05 -8.49 3.94
CA ALA A 82 -12.07 -7.45 3.90
C ALA A 82 -12.88 -7.33 5.21
N ASN A 83 -13.10 -8.43 5.94
CA ASN A 83 -13.80 -8.38 7.22
C ASN A 83 -12.99 -7.59 8.25
N ASP A 84 -11.68 -7.79 8.29
CA ASP A 84 -10.78 -7.06 9.17
C ASP A 84 -10.78 -5.56 8.81
N ALA A 85 -10.75 -5.22 7.52
CA ALA A 85 -10.81 -3.83 7.07
C ALA A 85 -12.12 -3.12 7.45
N ILE A 86 -13.27 -3.82 7.31
CA ILE A 86 -14.60 -3.24 7.58
C ILE A 86 -14.87 -3.10 9.08
N ASN A 87 -14.36 -4.01 9.90
CA ASN A 87 -14.63 -4.03 11.34
C ASN A 87 -13.50 -3.41 12.19
N ASP A 88 -12.42 -2.92 11.57
CA ASP A 88 -11.38 -2.22 12.29
C ASP A 88 -11.93 -0.94 12.94
N ASP A 89 -11.58 -0.72 14.20
CA ASP A 89 -11.94 0.50 14.92
C ASP A 89 -10.67 1.33 15.18
N PRO A 90 -10.34 2.29 14.33
CA PRO A 90 -9.12 3.08 14.47
C PRO A 90 -9.07 3.91 15.76
N TRP A 91 -10.20 4.10 16.42
CA TRP A 91 -10.29 4.93 17.62
C TRP A 91 -10.29 4.15 18.94
N VAL A 92 -10.21 2.81 18.92
CA VAL A 92 -10.32 1.97 20.13
C VAL A 92 -9.24 2.34 21.17
N HIS A 93 -7.97 2.38 20.76
CA HIS A 93 -6.85 2.73 21.65
C HIS A 93 -6.77 4.23 21.94
N PHE A 94 -7.16 5.05 20.96
CA PHE A 94 -7.27 6.49 21.15
C PHE A 94 -8.23 6.82 22.31
N ARG A 95 -9.43 6.21 22.32
CA ARG A 95 -10.41 6.43 23.41
C ARG A 95 -9.87 6.03 24.78
N GLU A 96 -9.11 4.95 24.87
CA GLU A 96 -8.46 4.51 26.12
C GLU A 96 -7.44 5.55 26.60
N LYS A 97 -6.58 6.03 25.71
CA LYS A 97 -5.59 7.07 26.02
C LYS A 97 -6.25 8.39 26.42
N TRP A 98 -7.30 8.78 25.68
CA TRP A 98 -8.09 9.96 26.00
C TRP A 98 -8.72 9.89 27.40
N GLN A 99 -9.31 8.74 27.77
CA GLN A 99 -9.92 8.55 29.07
C GLN A 99 -8.91 8.59 30.23
N ALA A 100 -7.68 8.15 29.99
CA ALA A 100 -6.61 8.15 30.99
C ALA A 100 -5.91 9.52 31.13
N ALA A 101 -6.08 10.44 30.19
CA ALA A 101 -5.44 11.74 30.18
C ALA A 101 -6.06 12.71 31.21
N SER A 102 -5.27 13.67 31.70
CA SER A 102 -5.74 14.79 32.51
C SER A 102 -6.65 15.74 31.70
N GLU A 103 -7.30 16.69 32.35
CA GLU A 103 -8.19 17.66 31.70
C GLU A 103 -7.41 18.53 30.68
N ASP A 104 -6.25 19.06 31.11
CA ASP A 104 -5.39 19.89 30.23
C ASP A 104 -4.89 19.10 29.02
N GLU A 105 -4.42 17.85 29.23
CA GLU A 105 -4.00 16.98 28.11
C GLU A 105 -5.15 16.66 27.15
N ARG A 106 -6.38 16.51 27.63
CA ARG A 106 -7.55 16.29 26.76
C ARG A 106 -7.86 17.51 25.90
N GLU A 107 -7.67 18.72 26.40
CA GLU A 107 -7.86 19.94 25.60
C GLU A 107 -6.86 19.96 24.43
N ASP A 108 -5.57 19.71 24.69
CA ASP A 108 -4.52 19.68 23.68
C ASP A 108 -4.75 18.56 22.66
N ILE A 109 -5.04 17.34 23.10
CA ILE A 109 -5.35 16.20 22.24
C ILE A 109 -6.60 16.49 21.40
N GLY A 110 -7.62 17.10 21.99
CA GLY A 110 -8.87 17.46 21.29
C GLY A 110 -8.63 18.45 20.17
N ALA A 111 -7.83 19.48 20.41
CA ALA A 111 -7.44 20.46 19.41
C ALA A 111 -6.65 19.80 18.26
N MET A 112 -5.67 18.97 18.59
CA MET A 112 -4.86 18.21 17.64
C MET A 112 -5.73 17.31 16.73
N VAL A 113 -6.63 16.53 17.34
CA VAL A 113 -7.51 15.61 16.58
C VAL A 113 -8.51 16.38 15.72
N SER A 114 -9.06 17.47 16.23
CA SER A 114 -9.97 18.33 15.46
C SER A 114 -9.28 18.89 14.21
N GLU A 115 -8.04 19.37 14.34
CA GLU A 115 -7.24 19.82 13.20
C GLU A 115 -6.97 18.65 12.23
N TYR A 116 -6.54 17.50 12.74
CA TYR A 116 -6.29 16.31 11.92
C TYR A 116 -7.52 15.87 11.13
N GLN A 117 -8.68 15.77 11.79
CA GLN A 117 -9.93 15.37 11.14
C GLN A 117 -10.37 16.36 10.05
N SER A 118 -9.99 17.64 10.15
CA SER A 118 -10.31 18.63 9.13
C SER A 118 -9.68 18.32 7.76
N PHE A 119 -8.56 17.61 7.73
CA PHE A 119 -7.90 17.17 6.49
C PHE A 119 -8.62 16.00 5.79
N TRP A 120 -9.46 15.28 6.52
CA TRP A 120 -10.22 14.14 5.98
C TRP A 120 -11.57 14.55 5.39
N ASN A 121 -11.90 15.83 5.41
CA ASN A 121 -13.15 16.30 4.83
C ASN A 121 -13.14 16.11 3.30
N GLY A 122 -14.13 15.36 2.80
CA GLY A 122 -14.29 15.10 1.37
C GLY A 122 -13.34 14.04 0.80
N HIS A 123 -12.62 13.27 1.64
CA HIS A 123 -11.85 12.13 1.15
C HIS A 123 -12.75 11.10 0.46
N THR A 124 -12.14 10.30 -0.39
CA THR A 124 -12.78 9.13 -1.01
C THR A 124 -11.97 7.90 -0.73
N ASP A 125 -12.63 6.75 -0.65
CA ASP A 125 -11.99 5.48 -0.35
C ASP A 125 -12.15 4.49 -1.50
N GLU A 126 -11.14 3.65 -1.63
CA GLU A 126 -11.12 2.51 -2.52
C GLU A 126 -10.55 1.30 -1.80
N MET A 127 -11.22 0.18 -1.86
CA MET A 127 -10.70 -1.07 -1.34
C MET A 127 -10.25 -1.95 -2.49
N ARG A 128 -9.04 -2.50 -2.36
CA ARG A 128 -8.39 -3.35 -3.37
C ARG A 128 -7.91 -4.65 -2.76
N ARG A 129 -7.93 -5.71 -3.56
CA ARG A 129 -7.38 -7.02 -3.22
C ARG A 129 -5.96 -7.14 -3.77
N ILE A 130 -5.07 -7.73 -2.99
CA ILE A 130 -3.71 -8.09 -3.39
C ILE A 130 -3.33 -9.44 -2.81
N ASP A 131 -2.65 -10.27 -3.59
CA ASP A 131 -1.97 -11.46 -3.11
C ASP A 131 -0.47 -11.14 -2.95
N TRP A 132 -0.05 -10.89 -1.71
CA TRP A 132 1.34 -10.52 -1.42
C TRP A 132 2.38 -11.59 -1.79
N GLN A 133 1.98 -12.83 -1.98
CA GLN A 133 2.92 -13.88 -2.41
C GLN A 133 3.09 -13.94 -3.93
N ASN A 134 2.01 -13.70 -4.67
CA ASN A 134 2.02 -13.84 -6.12
C ASN A 134 2.03 -12.50 -6.86
N ASP A 135 1.42 -11.47 -6.25
CA ASP A 135 1.24 -10.17 -6.90
C ASP A 135 2.29 -9.13 -6.47
N HIS A 136 3.23 -9.52 -5.58
CA HIS A 136 4.26 -8.64 -5.02
C HIS A 136 5.65 -9.25 -5.14
N ILE A 137 6.61 -8.44 -5.54
CA ILE A 137 8.04 -8.78 -5.52
C ILE A 137 8.84 -7.58 -4.98
N PHE A 138 9.86 -7.85 -4.19
CA PHE A 138 10.75 -6.80 -3.68
C PHE A 138 12.21 -7.24 -3.74
N ASN A 139 13.10 -6.26 -3.82
CA ASN A 139 14.52 -6.44 -3.68
C ASN A 139 14.87 -6.43 -2.18
N GLU A 140 15.47 -7.52 -1.68
CA GLU A 140 15.80 -7.70 -0.26
C GLU A 140 16.79 -6.63 0.27
N ASP A 141 17.58 -6.02 -0.61
CA ASP A 141 18.52 -4.94 -0.26
C ASP A 141 17.86 -3.55 -0.19
N SER A 142 16.55 -3.45 -0.35
CA SER A 142 15.83 -2.19 -0.36
C SER A 142 15.69 -1.59 1.04
N ASP A 143 16.03 -0.30 1.15
CA ASP A 143 15.84 0.50 2.37
C ASP A 143 14.57 1.36 2.22
N PHE A 144 13.58 1.10 3.06
CA PHE A 144 12.29 1.81 3.08
C PHE A 144 12.24 2.94 4.12
N SER A 145 13.31 3.18 4.88
CA SER A 145 13.37 4.22 5.93
C SER A 145 13.33 5.64 5.37
N GLY A 146 13.80 5.82 4.13
CA GLY A 146 13.86 7.10 3.44
C GLY A 146 12.66 7.37 2.53
N ASN A 147 12.68 8.55 1.89
CA ASN A 147 11.78 8.85 0.79
C ASN A 147 12.18 8.03 -0.44
N PHE A 148 11.20 7.51 -1.13
CA PHE A 148 11.35 6.87 -2.43
C PHE A 148 10.19 7.26 -3.35
N ILE A 149 10.32 6.98 -4.64
CA ILE A 149 9.32 7.29 -5.65
C ILE A 149 8.44 6.05 -5.85
N LEU A 150 7.13 6.25 -5.80
CA LEU A 150 6.12 5.25 -6.14
C LEU A 150 5.45 5.64 -7.45
N VAL A 151 5.63 4.83 -8.48
CA VAL A 151 4.98 5.00 -9.78
C VAL A 151 3.77 4.07 -9.85
N ILE A 152 2.60 4.65 -10.04
CA ILE A 152 1.31 3.95 -10.07
C ILE A 152 0.72 4.07 -11.46
N GLY A 153 0.35 2.94 -12.06
CA GLY A 153 -0.47 2.87 -13.27
C GLY A 153 -1.85 2.31 -12.94
N LYS A 154 -2.90 2.95 -13.44
CA LYS A 154 -4.31 2.56 -13.26
C LYS A 154 -4.93 2.21 -14.60
N TYR A 155 -5.45 1.00 -14.72
CA TYR A 155 -5.94 0.44 -15.99
C TYR A 155 -7.33 -0.18 -15.82
N ASN A 156 -8.18 0.01 -16.83
CA ASN A 156 -9.39 -0.79 -16.99
C ASN A 156 -9.13 -1.91 -17.98
N THR A 157 -9.86 -3.01 -17.86
CA THR A 157 -9.65 -4.20 -18.70
C THR A 157 -10.95 -4.69 -19.32
N SER A 158 -10.87 -5.06 -20.59
CA SER A 158 -11.94 -5.79 -21.31
C SER A 158 -11.95 -7.29 -21.02
N GLY A 159 -11.00 -7.78 -20.21
CA GLY A 159 -10.77 -9.19 -19.94
C GLY A 159 -10.68 -9.53 -18.46
N ASN A 160 -9.86 -10.51 -18.13
CA ASN A 160 -9.64 -10.93 -16.76
C ASN A 160 -8.59 -10.02 -16.09
N GLN A 161 -8.91 -9.45 -14.92
CA GLN A 161 -8.03 -8.59 -14.13
C GLN A 161 -6.72 -9.31 -13.76
N GLY A 162 -6.82 -10.58 -13.33
CA GLY A 162 -5.66 -11.39 -12.97
C GLY A 162 -4.69 -11.61 -14.14
N ASP A 163 -5.22 -11.90 -15.33
CA ASP A 163 -4.41 -12.03 -16.54
C ASP A 163 -3.66 -10.72 -16.88
N MET A 164 -4.32 -9.58 -16.67
CA MET A 164 -3.72 -8.27 -16.94
C MET A 164 -2.63 -7.94 -15.92
N GLY A 165 -2.92 -8.11 -14.64
CA GLY A 165 -1.95 -7.90 -13.57
C GLY A 165 -0.71 -8.77 -13.74
N GLN A 166 -0.90 -10.08 -13.99
CA GLN A 166 0.20 -11.00 -14.23
C GLN A 166 1.02 -10.63 -15.47
N ALA A 167 0.37 -10.21 -16.55
CA ALA A 167 1.07 -9.78 -17.75
C ALA A 167 1.94 -8.53 -17.52
N TYR A 168 1.48 -7.57 -16.71
CA TYR A 168 2.28 -6.42 -16.30
C TYR A 168 3.44 -6.84 -15.39
N HIS A 169 3.17 -7.71 -14.42
CA HIS A 169 4.15 -8.25 -13.50
C HIS A 169 5.33 -8.91 -14.26
N ASP A 170 5.03 -9.78 -15.19
CA ASP A 170 6.05 -10.48 -16.00
C ASP A 170 6.80 -9.54 -16.95
N TRP A 171 6.11 -8.54 -17.49
CA TRP A 171 6.70 -7.63 -18.46
C TRP A 171 7.55 -6.53 -17.81
N VAL A 172 7.08 -5.92 -16.72
CA VAL A 172 7.68 -4.72 -16.13
C VAL A 172 8.24 -4.99 -14.75
N THR A 173 7.41 -5.52 -13.83
CA THR A 173 7.72 -5.56 -12.41
C THR A 173 8.90 -6.49 -12.11
N VAL A 174 8.83 -7.74 -12.55
CA VAL A 174 9.89 -8.74 -12.29
C VAL A 174 11.23 -8.28 -12.86
N PRO A 175 11.35 -7.91 -14.15
CA PRO A 175 12.62 -7.46 -14.69
C PRO A 175 13.20 -6.23 -14.00
N ALA A 176 12.35 -5.27 -13.59
CA ALA A 176 12.80 -4.05 -12.91
C ALA A 176 13.35 -4.34 -11.51
N VAL A 177 12.70 -5.24 -10.77
CA VAL A 177 13.14 -5.62 -9.42
C VAL A 177 14.36 -6.52 -9.46
N GLU A 178 14.39 -7.54 -10.32
CA GLU A 178 15.52 -8.46 -10.46
C GLU A 178 16.79 -7.77 -10.96
N SER A 179 16.66 -6.74 -11.79
CA SER A 179 17.81 -5.92 -12.21
C SER A 179 18.29 -4.94 -11.13
N GLY A 180 17.56 -4.80 -10.02
CA GLY A 180 17.87 -3.86 -8.95
C GLY A 180 17.54 -2.40 -9.26
N VAL A 181 16.87 -2.11 -10.37
CA VAL A 181 16.42 -0.76 -10.74
C VAL A 181 15.21 -0.35 -9.92
N ALA A 182 14.25 -1.25 -9.73
CA ALA A 182 13.13 -1.04 -8.81
C ALA A 182 13.41 -1.68 -7.44
N MET A 183 12.92 -1.05 -6.39
CA MET A 183 12.97 -1.55 -5.02
C MET A 183 11.96 -2.66 -4.80
N PHE A 184 10.77 -2.48 -5.36
CA PHE A 184 9.66 -3.43 -5.30
C PHE A 184 8.67 -3.14 -6.41
N GLY A 185 7.75 -4.07 -6.62
CA GLY A 185 6.57 -3.84 -7.43
C GLY A 185 5.45 -4.79 -7.06
N ASN A 186 4.24 -4.35 -7.34
CA ASN A 186 3.04 -5.14 -7.11
C ASN A 186 1.93 -4.75 -8.09
N HIS A 187 0.88 -5.57 -8.12
CA HIS A 187 -0.38 -5.23 -8.72
C HIS A 187 -1.54 -5.60 -7.82
N SER A 188 -2.66 -4.95 -7.99
CA SER A 188 -3.85 -5.14 -7.17
C SER A 188 -5.12 -4.96 -7.98
N TYR A 189 -6.23 -5.50 -7.47
CA TYR A 189 -7.50 -5.56 -8.17
C TYR A 189 -8.58 -4.81 -7.41
N HIS A 190 -9.43 -4.11 -8.15
CA HIS A 190 -10.56 -3.39 -7.57
C HIS A 190 -11.51 -4.34 -6.83
N LEU A 191 -11.91 -3.95 -5.62
CA LEU A 191 -12.87 -4.69 -4.81
C LEU A 191 -14.15 -3.91 -4.59
N THR A 192 -14.03 -2.64 -4.14
CA THR A 192 -15.17 -1.74 -3.92
C THR A 192 -14.72 -0.28 -3.85
N GLY A 193 -15.65 0.65 -3.99
CA GLY A 193 -15.38 2.09 -4.05
C GLY A 193 -15.26 2.58 -5.49
N SER A 194 -14.51 3.65 -5.71
CA SER A 194 -14.22 4.20 -7.04
C SER A 194 -12.78 3.91 -7.43
N GLY A 195 -12.56 3.28 -8.60
CA GLY A 195 -11.19 3.00 -9.06
C GLY A 195 -11.14 2.15 -10.31
N SER A 196 -9.94 1.99 -10.84
CA SER A 196 -9.67 1.16 -12.03
C SER A 196 -9.66 -0.33 -11.67
N ASP A 197 -9.89 -1.19 -12.65
CA ASP A 197 -9.90 -2.64 -12.47
C ASP A 197 -8.57 -3.18 -11.93
N VAL A 198 -7.45 -2.72 -12.50
CA VAL A 198 -6.09 -3.11 -12.13
C VAL A 198 -5.28 -1.87 -11.80
N MET A 199 -4.58 -1.91 -10.68
CA MET A 199 -3.58 -0.93 -10.30
C MET A 199 -2.24 -1.64 -10.18
N VAL A 200 -1.23 -1.08 -10.80
CA VAL A 200 0.17 -1.52 -10.70
C VAL A 200 0.98 -0.47 -9.97
N ALA A 201 1.93 -0.88 -9.16
CA ALA A 201 2.79 0.03 -8.41
C ALA A 201 4.22 -0.48 -8.40
N ASN A 202 5.18 0.39 -8.74
CA ASN A 202 6.60 0.09 -8.66
C ASN A 202 7.31 1.19 -7.86
N GLY A 203 8.15 0.79 -6.90
CA GLY A 203 8.95 1.69 -6.07
C GLY A 203 10.37 1.85 -6.62
N TYR A 204 10.86 3.08 -6.65
CA TYR A 204 12.22 3.43 -7.11
C TYR A 204 12.89 4.34 -6.08
N LYS A 205 14.20 4.21 -5.88
CA LYS A 205 14.95 5.07 -4.95
C LYS A 205 14.85 6.55 -5.30
N SER A 206 14.72 6.88 -6.59
CA SER A 206 14.64 8.26 -7.07
C SER A 206 14.02 8.34 -8.47
N MET A 207 13.72 9.54 -8.91
CA MET A 207 13.33 9.83 -10.30
C MET A 207 14.41 9.42 -11.32
N HIS A 208 15.68 9.36 -10.91
CA HIS A 208 16.77 8.93 -11.79
C HIS A 208 16.65 7.43 -12.11
N GLU A 209 16.45 6.57 -11.11
CA GLU A 209 16.24 5.14 -11.33
C GLU A 209 14.96 4.87 -12.14
N PHE A 210 13.89 5.61 -11.88
CA PHE A 210 12.68 5.52 -12.69
C PHE A 210 12.95 5.90 -14.16
N ALA A 211 13.60 7.02 -14.41
CA ALA A 211 13.97 7.43 -15.77
C ALA A 211 14.88 6.40 -16.44
N THR A 212 15.85 5.84 -15.70
CA THR A 212 16.72 4.76 -16.18
C THR A 212 15.91 3.51 -16.56
N SER A 213 14.88 3.17 -15.78
CA SER A 213 14.01 2.04 -16.11
C SER A 213 13.26 2.23 -17.43
N LEU A 214 12.85 3.48 -17.73
CA LEU A 214 12.19 3.81 -18.98
C LEU A 214 13.16 3.77 -20.20
N GLU A 215 14.40 4.29 -20.02
CA GLU A 215 15.42 4.32 -21.08
C GLU A 215 15.94 2.92 -21.42
N ASN A 216 16.17 2.10 -20.43
CA ASN A 216 16.67 0.73 -20.61
C ASN A 216 15.58 -0.22 -21.11
N ALA A 217 14.35 0.27 -21.26
CA ALA A 217 13.19 -0.52 -21.66
C ALA A 217 13.28 -1.90 -21.02
N THR A 218 13.24 -1.96 -19.70
CA THR A 218 13.27 -3.21 -18.94
C THR A 218 12.11 -4.05 -19.44
N SER A 219 12.35 -4.61 -20.58
CA SER A 219 11.39 -5.39 -21.30
C SER A 219 11.59 -6.82 -20.86
N GLY A 220 10.74 -7.26 -19.96
CA GLY A 220 10.45 -8.66 -19.84
C GLY A 220 9.95 -9.23 -21.18
N PRO A 221 9.43 -10.43 -21.19
CA PRO A 221 9.01 -11.12 -22.41
C PRO A 221 8.08 -10.27 -23.27
N ALA A 222 8.38 -10.16 -24.57
CA ALA A 222 7.55 -9.40 -25.52
C ALA A 222 6.10 -9.91 -25.56
N GLU A 223 5.90 -11.20 -25.29
CA GLU A 223 4.59 -11.84 -25.21
C GLU A 223 3.78 -11.29 -24.01
N ALA A 224 4.40 -11.08 -22.85
CA ALA A 224 3.75 -10.50 -21.68
C ALA A 224 3.32 -9.05 -21.95
N ARG A 225 4.19 -8.25 -22.60
CA ARG A 225 3.85 -6.90 -23.07
C ARG A 225 2.66 -6.91 -24.02
N GLN A 226 2.68 -7.78 -25.01
CA GLN A 226 1.59 -7.88 -25.99
C GLN A 226 0.28 -8.31 -25.31
N LYS A 227 0.34 -9.28 -24.41
CA LYS A 227 -0.81 -9.73 -23.62
C LYS A 227 -1.39 -8.58 -22.80
N PHE A 228 -0.55 -7.84 -22.06
CA PHE A 228 -0.98 -6.68 -21.27
C PHE A 228 -1.75 -5.67 -22.12
N TRP A 229 -1.14 -5.17 -23.18
CA TRP A 229 -1.77 -4.14 -24.03
C TRP A 229 -3.01 -4.65 -24.78
N SER A 230 -3.13 -5.94 -25.01
CA SER A 230 -4.34 -6.53 -25.60
C SER A 230 -5.54 -6.56 -24.65
N LEU A 231 -5.31 -6.38 -23.34
CA LEU A 231 -6.33 -6.38 -22.29
C LEU A 231 -6.73 -4.97 -21.83
N VAL A 232 -5.91 -3.95 -22.13
CA VAL A 232 -6.20 -2.56 -21.74
C VAL A 232 -7.43 -2.07 -22.50
N GLU A 233 -8.39 -1.51 -21.74
CA GLU A 233 -9.60 -0.87 -22.27
C GLU A 233 -9.62 0.62 -21.94
N GLY A 234 -9.73 1.45 -22.99
CA GLY A 234 -9.78 2.91 -22.85
C GLY A 234 -8.44 3.53 -22.48
N ASP A 235 -8.53 4.68 -21.81
CA ASP A 235 -7.37 5.41 -21.33
C ASP A 235 -6.86 4.83 -20.00
N HIS A 236 -5.59 5.06 -19.71
CA HIS A 236 -4.98 4.73 -18.43
C HIS A 236 -4.45 6.00 -17.74
N GLU A 237 -4.22 5.92 -16.44
CA GLU A 237 -3.66 7.00 -15.66
C GLU A 237 -2.30 6.57 -15.08
N ASP A 238 -1.31 7.44 -15.19
CA ASP A 238 -0.01 7.30 -14.55
C ASP A 238 0.16 8.40 -13.49
N GLN A 239 0.59 8.00 -12.32
CA GLN A 239 0.74 8.86 -11.15
C GLN A 239 2.07 8.57 -10.48
N ILE A 240 2.77 9.62 -10.04
CA ILE A 240 4.00 9.49 -9.26
C ILE A 240 3.80 10.12 -7.90
N TYR A 241 4.10 9.35 -6.88
CA TYR A 241 4.06 9.76 -5.48
C TYR A 241 5.42 9.66 -4.83
N ILE A 242 5.60 10.39 -3.73
CA ILE A 242 6.75 10.27 -2.84
C ILE A 242 6.27 9.63 -1.54
N HIS A 243 6.95 8.60 -1.10
CA HIS A 243 6.74 8.00 0.22
C HIS A 243 7.02 9.02 1.33
N GLN A 244 6.09 9.16 2.27
CA GLN A 244 6.16 10.11 3.37
C GLN A 244 6.31 9.46 4.74
N GLY A 245 5.95 8.19 4.88
CA GLY A 245 6.05 7.43 6.12
C GLY A 245 5.24 6.15 6.09
N HIS A 246 5.50 5.29 7.06
CA HIS A 246 4.82 4.00 7.20
C HIS A 246 4.86 3.50 8.65
N ILE A 247 4.11 2.43 8.93
CA ILE A 247 4.20 1.74 10.21
C ILE A 247 5.40 0.79 10.19
N GLU A 248 6.32 1.04 11.11
CA GLU A 248 7.48 0.19 11.37
C GLU A 248 7.55 -0.14 12.87
N ASN A 249 7.78 -1.43 13.22
CA ASN A 249 7.89 -1.88 14.62
C ASN A 249 6.73 -1.41 15.53
N GLY A 250 5.50 -1.38 14.99
CA GLY A 250 4.29 -1.00 15.73
C GLY A 250 4.14 0.50 15.96
N LYS A 251 4.87 1.34 15.25
CA LYS A 251 4.76 2.80 15.25
C LYS A 251 4.72 3.34 13.84
N PHE A 252 3.95 4.39 13.62
CA PHE A 252 4.08 5.18 12.43
C PHE A 252 5.33 6.06 12.52
N VAL A 253 6.17 6.01 11.51
CA VAL A 253 7.39 6.80 11.38
C VAL A 253 7.36 7.56 10.05
N ARG A 254 7.76 8.84 10.11
CA ARG A 254 7.90 9.64 8.88
C ARG A 254 9.22 9.32 8.20
N ALA A 255 9.21 9.26 6.87
CA ALA A 255 10.43 9.12 6.09
C ALA A 255 11.37 10.31 6.37
N ASN A 256 12.68 10.04 6.54
CA ASN A 256 13.73 11.03 6.84
C ASN A 256 13.49 11.88 8.10
N SER A 257 12.76 11.38 9.08
CA SER A 257 12.53 12.06 10.38
C SER A 257 13.71 11.92 11.37
N ASN A 258 14.86 11.42 10.92
CA ASN A 258 16.08 11.25 11.71
C ASN A 258 16.99 12.48 11.66
#